data_987fa78ea5ce62961619bb4dc83e0d1d
#
_entry.id   987fa78ea5ce62961619bb4dc83e0d1d
#
_cell.length_a   1.000
_cell.length_b   1.000
_cell.length_c   1.000
_cell.angle_alpha   90.00
_cell.angle_beta   90.00
_cell.angle_gamma   90.00
#
_symmetry.space_group_name_H-M   'P 1'
#
loop_
_entity.id
_entity.type
_entity.pdbx_description
1 polymer ?
#
loop_
_entity_poly.entity_id
_entity_poly.type
_entity_poly.pdbx_seq_one_letter_code
_entity_poly.pdbx_strand_id
1 'polypeptide(L)'
;EILIGLVGSEMCIRDRYAGNRFAPIAYGAVCTDKDTPFEQRLIEIYDGIKDICTRYQPEALSIEKLYYQHNQTTVIGVAEARGVILLAAAQCGVPIYEYTPMQVKQAVTGYGKAVKKQVQEMTRVLLHLPAVPKPDDTADALAMAITFCHTNGNQLNRFVRRVAGPI
;
A
#
# COMPACT_ATOMS: atom_id res chain seq x y z
N GLU A 1 9.18 6.42 8.22
CA GLU A 1 8.75 5.44 7.20
C GLU A 1 7.31 5.70 6.80
N ILE A 2 7.00 5.58 5.52
CA ILE A 2 5.65 5.78 5.00
C ILE A 2 5.20 4.47 4.40
N LEU A 3 4.09 3.94 4.91
CA LEU A 3 3.54 2.66 4.48
C LEU A 3 2.58 2.89 3.31
N ILE A 4 2.85 2.26 2.18
CA ILE A 4 2.07 2.39 0.96
C ILE A 4 1.78 1.00 0.40
N GLY A 5 0.52 0.74 0.12
CA GLY A 5 0.10 -0.42 -0.67
C GLY A 5 -0.49 0.04 -2.00
N LEU A 6 0.07 -0.40 -3.10
CA LEU A 6 -0.49 -0.20 -4.43
C LEU A 6 -1.35 -1.40 -4.80
N VAL A 7 -2.54 -1.13 -5.31
CA VAL A 7 -3.55 -2.14 -5.61
C VAL A 7 -3.99 -2.01 -7.06
N GLY A 8 -3.99 -3.10 -7.79
CA GLY A 8 -4.47 -3.17 -9.16
C GLY A 8 -5.18 -4.49 -9.45
N SER A 9 -5.81 -4.58 -10.61
CA SER A 9 -6.58 -5.77 -11.04
C SER A 9 -5.73 -7.04 -11.10
N GLU A 10 -4.43 -6.89 -11.31
CA GLU A 10 -3.47 -7.99 -11.37
C GLU A 10 -2.81 -8.26 -10.02
N MET A 11 -2.76 -7.28 -9.10
CA MET A 11 -2.26 -7.44 -7.72
C MET A 11 -3.30 -8.05 -6.79
N CYS A 12 -4.56 -7.85 -7.09
CA CYS A 12 -5.69 -8.36 -6.33
C CYS A 12 -6.59 -9.18 -7.22
N ILE A 13 -6.61 -10.46 -7.03
CA ILE A 13 -7.71 -11.31 -7.49
C ILE A 13 -7.61 -11.70 -8.96
N ARG A 14 -6.89 -12.76 -9.19
CA ARG A 14 -7.14 -13.62 -10.35
C ARG A 14 -8.21 -14.68 -10.06
N ASP A 15 -9.13 -14.40 -9.12
CA ASP A 15 -10.30 -15.25 -8.96
C ASP A 15 -11.53 -14.41 -8.60
N ARG A 16 -12.33 -14.18 -9.61
CA ARG A 16 -13.53 -13.34 -9.57
C ARG A 16 -14.63 -13.82 -8.61
N TYR A 17 -14.53 -15.00 -8.01
CA TYR A 17 -15.64 -15.58 -7.25
C TYR A 17 -15.29 -16.57 -6.15
N ALA A 18 -14.05 -16.85 -5.84
CA ALA A 18 -13.70 -17.80 -4.77
C ALA A 18 -12.84 -17.14 -3.70
N GLY A 19 -13.46 -16.30 -2.87
CA GLY A 19 -13.01 -15.92 -1.54
C GLY A 19 -11.52 -15.61 -1.36
N ASN A 20 -11.19 -14.35 -1.02
CA ASN A 20 -9.95 -13.94 -0.30
C ASN A 20 -8.59 -14.51 -0.78
N ARG A 21 -8.40 -14.74 -2.06
CA ARG A 21 -7.08 -15.10 -2.57
C ARG A 21 -6.37 -13.86 -3.09
N PHE A 22 -5.23 -13.56 -2.49
CA PHE A 22 -4.34 -12.49 -2.90
C PHE A 22 -3.13 -13.10 -3.61
N ALA A 23 -2.74 -12.52 -4.74
CA ALA A 23 -1.52 -12.90 -5.44
C ALA A 23 -0.65 -11.64 -5.62
N PRO A 24 0.42 -11.45 -4.84
CA PRO A 24 1.31 -10.33 -5.02
C PRO A 24 2.09 -10.48 -6.33
N ILE A 25 2.03 -9.47 -7.21
CA ILE A 25 2.80 -9.43 -8.46
C ILE A 25 4.24 -9.03 -8.17
N ALA A 26 4.39 -7.97 -7.37
CA ALA A 26 5.67 -7.44 -6.94
C ALA A 26 5.53 -6.75 -5.59
N TYR A 27 6.57 -6.79 -4.81
CA TYR A 27 6.69 -6.00 -3.57
C TYR A 27 8.14 -5.64 -3.33
N GLY A 28 8.37 -4.53 -2.66
CA GLY A 28 9.71 -4.01 -2.40
C GLY A 28 9.66 -2.68 -1.67
N ALA A 29 10.78 -2.00 -1.60
CA ALA A 29 10.93 -0.70 -0.99
C ALA A 29 11.60 0.27 -1.97
N VAL A 30 11.14 1.50 -2.01
CA VAL A 30 11.88 2.62 -2.61
C VAL A 30 12.84 3.11 -1.53
N CYS A 31 14.12 2.79 -1.70
CA CYS A 31 15.18 3.18 -0.76
C CYS A 31 15.91 4.40 -1.29
N THR A 32 16.16 5.36 -0.40
CA THR A 32 17.00 6.52 -0.67
C THR A 32 18.19 6.51 0.29
N ASP A 33 19.35 6.97 -0.15
CA ASP A 33 20.52 7.05 0.72
C ASP A 33 20.34 8.20 1.73
N LYS A 34 20.65 7.91 3.00
CA LYS A 34 20.58 8.89 4.10
C LYS A 34 21.54 10.06 3.92
N ASP A 35 22.66 9.86 3.19
CA ASP A 35 23.68 10.85 2.95
C ASP A 35 23.37 11.75 1.73
N THR A 36 22.32 11.41 0.96
CA THR A 36 21.79 12.25 -0.12
C THR A 36 20.99 13.44 0.46
N PRO A 37 21.15 14.67 -0.10
CA PRO A 37 20.34 15.83 0.29
C PRO A 37 18.85 15.52 0.28
N PHE A 38 18.11 16.06 1.26
CA PHE A 38 16.72 15.68 1.49
C PHE A 38 15.82 15.96 0.28
N GLU A 39 16.01 17.10 -0.38
CA GLU A 39 15.28 17.47 -1.61
C GLU A 39 15.54 16.49 -2.75
N GLN A 40 16.76 15.97 -2.88
CA GLN A 40 17.08 14.95 -3.88
C GLN A 40 16.41 13.62 -3.56
N ARG A 41 16.35 13.24 -2.30
CA ARG A 41 15.60 12.05 -1.86
C ARG A 41 14.11 12.15 -2.16
N LEU A 42 13.53 13.36 -2.06
CA LEU A 42 12.13 13.59 -2.46
C LEU A 42 11.92 13.36 -3.96
N ILE A 43 12.88 13.77 -4.80
CA ILE A 43 12.85 13.50 -6.25
C ILE A 43 12.92 11.99 -6.50
N GLU A 44 13.84 11.28 -5.85
CA GLU A 44 13.97 9.83 -5.99
C GLU A 44 12.67 9.10 -5.60
N ILE A 45 12.00 9.52 -4.51
CA ILE A 45 10.71 8.99 -4.10
C ILE A 45 9.64 9.27 -5.16
N TYR A 46 9.58 10.52 -5.66
CA TYR A 46 8.63 10.91 -6.70
C TYR A 46 8.78 10.05 -7.96
N ASP A 47 10.02 9.95 -8.47
CA ASP A 47 10.33 9.19 -9.68
C ASP A 47 10.05 7.70 -9.49
N GLY A 48 10.38 7.14 -8.32
CA GLY A 48 10.08 5.77 -7.97
C GLY A 48 8.57 5.47 -7.99
N ILE A 49 7.75 6.35 -7.43
CA ILE A 49 6.28 6.19 -7.46
C ILE A 49 5.75 6.34 -8.90
N LYS A 50 6.27 7.30 -9.68
CA LYS A 50 5.91 7.49 -11.09
C LYS A 50 6.24 6.26 -11.93
N ASP A 51 7.43 5.67 -11.74
CA ASP A 51 7.84 4.44 -12.43
C ASP A 51 6.91 3.27 -12.09
N ILE A 52 6.60 3.06 -10.81
CA ILE A 52 5.67 2.03 -10.35
C ILE A 52 4.28 2.25 -10.97
N CYS A 53 3.75 3.47 -10.93
CA CYS A 53 2.44 3.78 -11.51
C CYS A 53 2.41 3.53 -13.03
N THR A 54 3.49 3.88 -13.73
CA THR A 54 3.59 3.68 -15.18
C THR A 54 3.70 2.20 -15.55
N ARG A 55 4.51 1.46 -14.79
CA ARG A 55 4.81 0.04 -15.04
C ARG A 55 3.65 -0.88 -14.71
N TYR A 56 3.01 -0.67 -13.55
CA TYR A 56 1.99 -1.57 -13.01
C TYR A 56 0.56 -1.05 -13.15
N GLN A 57 0.38 0.23 -13.50
CA GLN A 57 -0.94 0.88 -13.68
C GLN A 57 -1.92 0.54 -12.53
N PRO A 58 -1.56 0.82 -11.27
CA PRO A 58 -2.38 0.43 -10.12
C PRO A 58 -3.73 1.14 -10.14
N GLU A 59 -4.78 0.43 -9.72
CA GLU A 59 -6.15 0.97 -9.62
C GLU A 59 -6.35 1.83 -8.36
N ALA A 60 -5.51 1.67 -7.34
CA ALA A 60 -5.56 2.44 -6.11
C ALA A 60 -4.19 2.49 -5.40
N LEU A 61 -3.97 3.58 -4.68
CA LEU A 61 -2.93 3.74 -3.68
C LEU A 61 -3.57 3.66 -2.28
N SER A 62 -3.09 2.74 -1.47
CA SER A 62 -3.44 2.63 -0.05
C SER A 62 -2.30 3.17 0.80
N ILE A 63 -2.55 4.16 1.65
CA ILE A 63 -1.52 4.83 2.44
C ILE A 63 -1.97 4.98 3.89
N GLU A 64 -1.00 4.91 4.81
CA GLU A 64 -1.28 5.10 6.22
C GLU A 64 -1.66 6.56 6.52
N LYS A 65 -2.70 6.74 7.32
CA LYS A 65 -3.11 8.05 7.80
C LYS A 65 -2.13 8.53 8.87
N LEU A 66 -1.49 9.68 8.61
CA LEU A 66 -0.60 10.28 9.59
C LEU A 66 -1.38 10.77 10.81
N TYR A 67 -0.94 10.35 11.98
CA TYR A 67 -1.33 10.94 13.26
C TYR A 67 -0.16 11.67 13.88
N TYR A 68 -0.44 12.85 14.38
CA TYR A 68 0.54 13.63 15.13
C TYR A 68 0.82 12.90 16.46
N GLN A 69 1.94 12.21 16.54
CA GLN A 69 2.47 11.64 17.78
C GLN A 69 3.81 12.26 18.09
N HIS A 70 4.05 12.49 19.34
CA HIS A 70 5.08 13.24 20.07
C HIS A 70 6.54 13.34 19.56
N ASN A 71 6.96 12.79 18.44
CA ASN A 71 8.31 12.93 17.88
C ASN A 71 8.37 14.02 16.80
N GLN A 72 8.64 15.25 17.19
CA GLN A 72 8.56 16.43 16.33
C GLN A 72 9.62 16.48 15.22
N THR A 73 10.80 15.89 15.40
CA THR A 73 11.92 16.04 14.45
C THR A 73 11.81 15.17 13.19
N THR A 74 11.19 14.02 13.26
CA THR A 74 11.03 13.10 12.10
C THR A 74 9.71 13.29 11.38
N VAL A 75 8.70 13.84 12.03
CA VAL A 75 7.34 13.99 11.47
C VAL A 75 7.31 14.90 10.25
N ILE A 76 8.11 15.98 10.24
CA ILE A 76 8.13 16.96 9.13
C ILE A 76 8.60 16.26 7.85
N GLY A 77 9.78 15.64 7.86
CA GLY A 77 10.31 14.95 6.68
C GLY A 77 9.42 13.79 6.19
N VAL A 78 8.76 13.08 7.12
CA VAL A 78 7.78 12.05 6.78
C VAL A 78 6.55 12.67 6.09
N ALA A 79 6.05 13.81 6.58
CA ALA A 79 4.91 14.49 5.98
C ALA A 79 5.25 15.06 4.59
N GLU A 80 6.44 15.61 4.40
CA GLU A 80 6.92 16.10 3.10
C GLU A 80 7.05 14.96 2.09
N ALA A 81 7.72 13.86 2.45
CA ALA A 81 7.83 12.68 1.60
C ALA A 81 6.44 12.09 1.26
N ARG A 82 5.53 12.06 2.25
CA ARG A 82 4.13 11.65 2.01
C ARG A 82 3.43 12.58 1.02
N GLY A 83 3.62 13.89 1.11
CA GLY A 83 3.08 14.85 0.16
C GLY A 83 3.55 14.57 -1.27
N VAL A 84 4.83 14.24 -1.44
CA VAL A 84 5.41 13.86 -2.73
C VAL A 84 4.78 12.58 -3.30
N ILE A 85 4.56 11.56 -2.47
CA ILE A 85 3.88 10.32 -2.87
C ILE A 85 2.45 10.58 -3.33
N LEU A 86 1.69 11.39 -2.57
CA LEU A 86 0.32 11.77 -2.93
C LEU A 86 0.29 12.54 -4.25
N LEU A 87 1.23 13.46 -4.46
CA LEU A 87 1.35 14.24 -5.69
C LEU A 87 1.64 13.33 -6.90
N ALA A 88 2.63 12.44 -6.77
CA ALA A 88 3.00 11.51 -7.84
C ALA A 88 1.82 10.59 -8.23
N ALA A 89 1.11 10.02 -7.25
CA ALA A 89 -0.05 9.17 -7.48
C ALA A 89 -1.21 9.95 -8.13
N ALA A 90 -1.50 11.16 -7.65
CA ALA A 90 -2.54 12.03 -8.21
C ALA A 90 -2.26 12.40 -9.68
N GLN A 91 -1.00 12.70 -10.02
CA GLN A 91 -0.59 12.99 -11.40
C GLN A 91 -0.68 11.76 -12.32
N CYS A 92 -0.60 10.55 -11.76
CA CYS A 92 -0.84 9.31 -12.49
C CYS A 92 -2.33 8.96 -12.57
N GLY A 93 -3.23 9.78 -11.99
CA GLY A 93 -4.66 9.49 -11.95
C GLY A 93 -5.05 8.34 -11.03
N VAL A 94 -4.15 7.94 -10.11
CA VAL A 94 -4.38 6.82 -9.17
C VAL A 94 -5.19 7.30 -7.96
N PRO A 95 -6.38 6.75 -7.69
CA PRO A 95 -7.17 7.08 -6.50
C PRO A 95 -6.44 6.72 -5.21
N ILE A 96 -6.56 7.56 -4.19
CA ILE A 96 -5.85 7.43 -2.92
C ILE A 96 -6.83 7.10 -1.80
N TYR A 97 -6.49 6.08 -1.00
CA TYR A 97 -7.25 5.64 0.16
C TYR A 97 -6.37 5.64 1.41
N GLU A 98 -6.88 6.23 2.47
CA GLU A 98 -6.16 6.37 3.74
C GLU A 98 -6.75 5.47 4.82
N TYR A 99 -5.89 4.76 5.54
CA TYR A 99 -6.28 3.89 6.64
C TYR A 99 -5.49 4.19 7.91
N THR A 100 -6.16 4.07 9.04
CA THR A 100 -5.52 4.16 10.36
C THR A 100 -4.82 2.85 10.70
N PRO A 101 -3.80 2.85 11.57
CA PRO A 101 -3.17 1.62 12.05
C PRO A 101 -4.17 0.60 12.63
N MET A 102 -5.20 1.10 13.31
CA MET A 102 -6.24 0.25 13.88
C MET A 102 -7.10 -0.42 12.78
N GLN A 103 -7.43 0.31 11.72
CA GLN A 103 -8.17 -0.25 10.58
C GLN A 103 -7.36 -1.32 9.86
N VAL A 104 -6.05 -1.11 9.68
CA VAL A 104 -5.15 -2.11 9.10
C VAL A 104 -5.12 -3.37 9.95
N LYS A 105 -4.91 -3.24 11.26
CA LYS A 105 -4.93 -4.38 12.18
C LYS A 105 -6.25 -5.14 12.12
N GLN A 106 -7.36 -4.43 12.18
CA GLN A 106 -8.69 -5.02 12.10
C GLN A 106 -8.93 -5.75 10.77
N ALA A 107 -8.53 -5.15 9.64
CA ALA A 107 -8.75 -5.71 8.32
C ALA A 107 -7.89 -6.97 8.07
N VAL A 108 -6.64 -6.98 8.56
CA VAL A 108 -5.70 -8.08 8.32
C VAL A 108 -5.89 -9.23 9.31
N THR A 109 -6.10 -8.93 10.60
CA THR A 109 -6.13 -9.96 11.66
C THR A 109 -7.50 -10.20 12.28
N GLY A 110 -8.50 -9.39 11.94
CA GLY A 110 -9.80 -9.38 12.62
C GLY A 110 -9.77 -8.70 14.00
N TYR A 111 -8.61 -8.19 14.47
CA TYR A 111 -8.43 -7.62 15.79
C TYR A 111 -7.65 -6.31 15.77
N GLY A 112 -8.33 -5.18 16.03
CA GLY A 112 -7.75 -3.82 15.93
C GLY A 112 -6.61 -3.51 16.92
N LYS A 113 -6.40 -4.33 17.97
CA LYS A 113 -5.31 -4.21 18.94
C LYS A 113 -4.17 -5.23 18.70
N ALA A 114 -4.16 -5.90 17.53
CA ALA A 114 -3.10 -6.84 17.18
C ALA A 114 -1.71 -6.18 17.26
N VAL A 115 -0.72 -6.94 17.70
CA VAL A 115 0.67 -6.46 17.70
C VAL A 115 1.28 -6.58 16.30
N LYS A 116 2.32 -5.78 16.01
CA LYS A 116 2.97 -5.73 14.69
C LYS A 116 3.29 -7.13 14.14
N LYS A 117 3.89 -7.99 14.94
CA LYS A 117 4.25 -9.36 14.55
C LYS A 117 3.06 -10.21 14.10
N GLN A 118 1.89 -10.05 14.72
CA GLN A 118 0.67 -10.75 14.30
C GLN A 118 0.17 -10.26 12.94
N VAL A 119 0.23 -8.94 12.69
CA VAL A 119 -0.13 -8.36 11.39
C VAL A 119 0.80 -8.88 10.31
N GLN A 120 2.11 -8.86 10.53
CA GLN A 120 3.12 -9.33 9.58
C GLN A 120 2.94 -10.83 9.26
N GLU A 121 2.73 -11.66 10.27
CA GLU A 121 2.51 -13.10 10.06
C GLU A 121 1.19 -13.37 9.32
N MET A 122 0.11 -12.66 9.67
CA MET A 122 -1.15 -12.82 8.96
C MET A 122 -1.05 -12.32 7.50
N THR A 123 -0.31 -11.24 7.25
CA THR A 123 0.00 -10.77 5.89
C THR A 123 0.72 -11.85 5.09
N ARG A 124 1.75 -12.49 5.68
CA ARG A 124 2.45 -13.62 5.07
C ARG A 124 1.49 -14.76 4.69
N VAL A 125 0.62 -15.15 5.62
CA VAL A 125 -0.35 -16.24 5.42
C VAL A 125 -1.35 -15.90 4.33
N LEU A 126 -1.96 -14.71 4.36
CA LEU A 126 -2.94 -14.26 3.37
C LEU A 126 -2.38 -14.18 1.96
N LEU A 127 -1.11 -13.82 1.83
CA LEU A 127 -0.41 -13.70 0.54
C LEU A 127 0.32 -14.98 0.14
N HIS A 128 0.23 -16.05 0.92
CA HIS A 128 0.93 -17.33 0.69
C HIS A 128 2.45 -17.18 0.52
N LEU A 129 3.06 -16.23 1.23
CA LEU A 129 4.50 -15.98 1.12
C LEU A 129 5.30 -17.03 1.94
N PRO A 130 6.49 -17.43 1.47
CA PRO A 130 7.32 -18.41 2.16
C PRO A 130 7.85 -17.89 3.50
N ALA A 131 8.07 -16.58 3.63
CA ALA A 131 8.53 -15.91 4.84
C ALA A 131 7.93 -14.51 4.95
N VAL A 132 7.99 -13.91 6.13
CA VAL A 132 7.65 -12.49 6.32
C VAL A 132 8.61 -11.64 5.50
N PRO A 133 8.13 -10.76 4.62
CA PRO A 133 8.97 -9.90 3.79
C PRO A 133 9.90 -9.01 4.61
N LYS A 134 11.08 -8.74 4.07
CA LYS A 134 12.05 -7.82 4.65
C LYS A 134 12.39 -6.72 3.64
N PRO A 135 12.64 -5.48 4.08
CA PRO A 135 12.50 -4.99 5.47
C PRO A 135 11.06 -5.06 5.99
N ASP A 136 10.86 -4.89 7.29
CA ASP A 136 9.55 -5.02 7.96
C ASP A 136 8.47 -4.14 7.31
N ASP A 137 8.85 -2.97 6.81
CA ASP A 137 7.95 -2.02 6.14
C ASP A 137 7.32 -2.58 4.86
N THR A 138 8.00 -3.52 4.19
CA THR A 138 7.42 -4.23 3.05
C THR A 138 6.19 -5.04 3.46
N ALA A 139 6.25 -5.72 4.61
CA ALA A 139 5.10 -6.46 5.14
C ALA A 139 3.96 -5.51 5.55
N ASP A 140 4.30 -4.36 6.11
CA ASP A 140 3.33 -3.34 6.51
C ASP A 140 2.66 -2.69 5.28
N ALA A 141 3.42 -2.43 4.20
CA ALA A 141 2.87 -1.95 2.92
C ALA A 141 1.92 -2.97 2.27
N LEU A 142 2.25 -4.24 2.32
CA LEU A 142 1.36 -5.32 1.86
C LEU A 142 0.08 -5.40 2.72
N ALA A 143 0.19 -5.20 4.03
CA ALA A 143 -0.98 -5.12 4.91
C ALA A 143 -1.92 -3.95 4.54
N MET A 144 -1.36 -2.81 4.09
CA MET A 144 -2.15 -1.69 3.57
C MET A 144 -2.92 -2.08 2.30
N ALA A 145 -2.29 -2.80 1.36
CA ALA A 145 -2.95 -3.29 0.15
C ALA A 145 -4.08 -4.28 0.47
N ILE A 146 -3.84 -5.24 1.37
CA ILE A 146 -4.87 -6.18 1.85
C ILE A 146 -6.05 -5.42 2.48
N THR A 147 -5.76 -4.37 3.26
CA THR A 147 -6.80 -3.55 3.91
C THR A 147 -7.71 -2.92 2.88
N PHE A 148 -7.15 -2.33 1.82
CA PHE A 148 -7.94 -1.78 0.73
C PHE A 148 -8.84 -2.85 0.09
N CYS A 149 -8.30 -4.02 -0.21
CA CYS A 149 -9.05 -5.11 -0.82
C CYS A 149 -10.21 -5.60 0.06
N HIS A 150 -9.99 -5.74 1.36
CA HIS A 150 -11.04 -6.15 2.30
C HIS A 150 -12.12 -5.09 2.48
N THR A 151 -11.74 -3.80 2.45
CA THR A 151 -12.69 -2.69 2.70
C THR A 151 -13.42 -2.22 1.44
N ASN A 152 -12.75 -2.28 0.27
CA ASN A 152 -13.25 -1.70 -0.99
C ASN A 152 -13.38 -2.71 -2.14
N GLY A 153 -13.13 -4.00 -1.91
CA GLY A 153 -13.18 -5.03 -2.94
C GLY A 153 -14.48 -5.08 -3.74
N ASN A 154 -15.61 -4.70 -3.13
CA ASN A 154 -16.89 -4.57 -3.84
C ASN A 154 -16.94 -3.39 -4.81
N GLN A 155 -16.13 -2.35 -4.64
CA GLN A 155 -16.05 -1.23 -5.57
C GLN A 155 -15.19 -1.58 -6.78
N LEU A 156 -14.07 -2.30 -6.58
CA LEU A 156 -13.25 -2.84 -7.67
C LEU A 156 -14.07 -3.75 -8.59
N ASN A 157 -14.89 -4.64 -8.03
CA ASN A 157 -15.77 -5.50 -8.80
C ASN A 157 -16.83 -4.72 -9.63
N ARG A 158 -17.26 -3.54 -9.18
CA ARG A 158 -18.16 -2.67 -9.96
C ARG A 158 -17.43 -1.97 -11.11
N PHE A 159 -16.17 -1.60 -10.92
CA PHE A 159 -15.36 -0.94 -11.94
C PHE A 159 -15.00 -1.91 -13.08
N VAL A 160 -14.56 -3.10 -12.74
CA VAL A 160 -14.24 -4.18 -13.73
C VAL A 160 -15.47 -4.53 -14.56
N ARG A 161 -16.67 -4.59 -13.98
CA ARG A 161 -17.91 -4.80 -14.72
C ARG A 161 -18.29 -3.68 -15.69
N ARG A 162 -17.84 -2.42 -15.41
CA ARG A 162 -18.09 -1.29 -16.32
C ARG A 162 -17.15 -1.27 -17.52
N VAL A 163 -15.91 -1.73 -17.36
CA VAL A 163 -14.89 -1.72 -18.42
C VAL A 163 -14.98 -2.96 -19.30
N ALA A 164 -15.37 -4.11 -18.75
CA ALA A 164 -15.43 -5.39 -19.49
C ALA A 164 -16.67 -5.56 -20.37
N GLY A 165 -17.71 -4.70 -20.26
CA GLY A 165 -18.95 -4.85 -21.00
C GLY A 165 -19.70 -6.18 -20.70
N PRO A 166 -20.96 -6.33 -21.08
CA PRO A 166 -21.62 -7.64 -21.02
C PRO A 166 -21.02 -8.54 -22.13
N ILE A 167 -20.57 -9.74 -21.72
CA ILE A 167 -20.27 -10.83 -22.66
C ILE A 167 -21.59 -11.44 -23.08
#